data_1a546b55bcfb43e44045611a51ab06ba
#
_entry.id   1a546b55bcfb43e44045611a51ab06ba
#
_cell.length_a   1.000
_cell.length_b   1.000
_cell.length_c   1.000
_cell.angle_alpha   90.00
_cell.angle_beta   90.00
_cell.angle_gamma   90.00
#
_symmetry.space_group_name_H-M   'P 1'
#
loop_
_entity.id
_entity.type
_entity.pdbx_description
1 polymer ?
#
loop_
_entity_poly.entity_id
_entity_poly.type
_entity_poly.pdbx_seq_one_letter_code
_entity_poly.pdbx_strand_id
1 'polypeptide(L)' 'MKKFVCTVCNYEVEIEDDQLPEDYECPLCGVGPDQFEEVTE' A
#
# COMPACT_ATOMS: atom_id res chain seq x y z
N MET A 1 6.49 -4.30 11.36
CA MET A 1 6.33 -3.70 10.03
C MET A 1 5.09 -4.27 9.36
N LYS A 2 4.44 -3.46 8.57
CA LYS A 2 3.23 -3.89 7.87
C LYS A 2 3.46 -3.89 6.37
N LYS A 3 2.85 -4.84 5.70
CA LYS A 3 2.95 -4.97 4.27
C LYS A 3 1.62 -4.62 3.63
N PHE A 4 1.69 -3.84 2.57
CA PHE A 4 0.49 -3.44 1.83
C PHE A 4 0.63 -3.84 0.38
N VAL A 5 -0.46 -4.29 -0.20
CA VAL A 5 -0.48 -4.72 -1.59
C VAL A 5 -1.51 -3.92 -2.35
N CYS A 6 -1.08 -3.32 -3.46
CA CYS A 6 -2.00 -2.59 -4.33
C CYS A 6 -2.92 -3.59 -5.02
N THR A 7 -4.23 -3.38 -4.89
CA THR A 7 -5.20 -4.29 -5.49
C THR A 7 -5.40 -4.05 -6.98
N VAL A 8 -4.79 -3.00 -7.52
CA VAL A 8 -4.91 -2.67 -8.94
C VAL A 8 -3.77 -3.27 -9.75
N CYS A 9 -2.52 -3.10 -9.28
CA CYS A 9 -1.36 -3.58 -10.01
C CYS A 9 -0.55 -4.63 -9.25
N ASN A 10 -0.98 -5.00 -8.05
CA ASN A 10 -0.32 -5.98 -7.18
C ASN A 10 1.07 -5.53 -6.70
N TYR A 11 1.26 -4.23 -6.61
CA TYR A 11 2.51 -3.71 -6.08
C TYR A 11 2.58 -3.92 -4.57
N GLU A 12 3.71 -4.43 -4.09
CA GLU A 12 3.90 -4.70 -2.67
C GLU A 12 4.81 -3.66 -2.06
N VAL A 13 4.43 -3.18 -0.88
CA VAL A 13 5.24 -2.21 -0.16
C VAL A 13 5.20 -2.54 1.33
N GLU A 14 6.34 -2.41 1.99
CA GLU A 14 6.45 -2.60 3.44
C GLU A 14 6.81 -1.28 4.09
N ILE A 15 6.10 -0.95 5.16
CA ILE A 15 6.34 0.27 5.91
C ILE A 15 6.34 -0.02 7.41
N GLU A 16 6.91 0.89 8.19
CA GLU A 16 6.96 0.73 9.63
C GLU A 16 5.69 1.19 10.32
N ASP A 17 4.89 2.01 9.65
CA ASP A 17 3.65 2.53 10.21
C ASP A 17 2.54 1.50 10.17
N ASP A 18 1.51 1.72 10.98
CA ASP A 18 0.36 0.83 11.03
C ASP A 18 -0.51 0.95 9.79
N GLN A 19 -0.40 2.04 9.06
CA GLN A 19 -1.19 2.26 7.85
C GLN A 19 -0.45 3.19 6.91
N LEU A 20 -0.84 3.17 5.66
CA LEU A 20 -0.25 4.04 4.66
C LEU A 20 -0.64 5.51 4.89
N PRO A 21 0.26 6.45 4.57
CA PRO A 21 -0.09 7.87 4.60
C PRO A 21 -1.24 8.15 3.65
N GLU A 22 -2.09 9.10 4.00
CA GLU A 22 -3.24 9.41 3.13
C GLU A 22 -2.84 10.08 1.82
N ASP A 23 -1.61 10.57 1.73
CA ASP A 23 -1.10 11.17 0.50
C ASP A 23 -0.19 10.22 -0.29
N TYR A 24 -0.17 8.95 0.10
CA TYR A 24 0.65 7.96 -0.58
C TYR A 24 0.05 7.60 -1.94
N GLU A 25 0.91 7.39 -2.92
CA GLU A 25 0.48 6.97 -4.25
C GLU A 25 1.28 5.77 -4.71
N CYS A 26 0.60 4.85 -5.38
CA CYS A 26 1.29 3.70 -5.97
C CYS A 26 2.22 4.18 -7.09
N PRO A 27 3.51 3.86 -7.03
CA PRO A 27 4.45 4.30 -8.07
C PRO A 27 4.26 3.59 -9.42
N LEU A 28 3.49 2.53 -9.44
CA LEU A 28 3.25 1.78 -10.67
C LEU A 28 1.97 2.17 -11.38
N CYS A 29 0.88 2.27 -10.64
CA CYS A 29 -0.42 2.59 -11.25
C CYS A 29 -0.99 3.92 -10.80
N GLY A 30 -0.43 4.54 -9.77
CA GLY A 30 -0.83 5.88 -9.36
C GLY A 30 -2.10 5.99 -8.55
N VAL A 31 -2.58 4.88 -8.01
CA VAL A 31 -3.79 4.91 -7.17
C VAL A 31 -3.44 5.32 -5.75
N GLY A 32 -4.44 5.78 -5.02
CA GLY A 32 -4.25 6.21 -3.65
C GLY A 32 -4.14 5.04 -2.68
N PRO A 33 -3.90 5.34 -1.40
CA PRO A 33 -3.70 4.29 -0.40
C PRO A 33 -4.95 3.48 -0.10
N ASP A 34 -6.12 3.99 -0.44
CA ASP A 34 -7.36 3.27 -0.22
C ASP A 34 -7.49 2.05 -1.14
N GLN A 35 -6.65 1.94 -2.14
CA GLN A 35 -6.61 0.80 -3.03
C GLN A 35 -5.61 -0.26 -2.57
N PHE A 36 -4.95 -0.01 -1.46
CA PHE A 36 -4.00 -0.98 -0.91
C PHE A 36 -4.67 -1.83 0.15
N GLU A 37 -4.31 -3.10 0.17
CA GLU A 37 -4.80 -4.03 1.16
C GLU A 37 -3.69 -4.36 2.15
N GLU A 38 -4.01 -4.30 3.44
CA GLU A 38 -3.04 -4.62 4.47
C GLU A 38 -2.85 -6.13 4.55
N VAL A 39 -1.60 -6.55 4.49
CA VAL A 39 -1.26 -7.97 4.62
C VAL A 39 -0.52 -8.14 5.94
N THR A 40 -1.08 -8.95 6.82
CA THR A 40 -0.49 -9.24 8.13
C THR A 40 0.19 -10.60 8.08
N GLU A 41 1.42 -10.64 8.54
CA GLU A 41 2.14 -11.89 8.65
C GLU A 41 2.07 -12.47 10.04
#